data_8fd961f712f8d8b3386700541c84e7ad
#
_entry.id   8fd961f712f8d8b3386700541c84e7ad
#
_cell.length_a   1.000
_cell.length_b   1.000
_cell.length_c   1.000
_cell.angle_alpha   90.00
_cell.angle_beta   90.00
_cell.angle_gamma   90.00
#
_symmetry.space_group_name_H-M   'P 1'
#
loop_
_entity.id
_entity.type
_entity.pdbx_description
1 polymer ?
#
loop_
_entity_poly.entity_id
_entity_poly.type
_entity_poly.pdbx_seq_one_letter_code
_entity_poly.pdbx_strand_id
1 'polypeptide(L)'
;MFVASIAVAVAVLSLQSPADVTLMKAGLGGSCSADFTVKDADGKPIVGASVHVKMRYGFAGVKRADLEIETSPAGKGRIEGLPDKAKPMTYEIKKDELKTEVTQDVSNTCHATFDITLK
;
A
#
# COMPACT_ATOMS: atom_id res chain seq x y z
N MET A 1 -5.29 -36.20 -27.26
CA MET A 1 -5.06 -36.59 -26.37
C MET A 1 -4.32 -35.82 -25.60
N PHE A 2 -3.76 -35.11 -25.61
CA PHE A 2 -3.08 -34.46 -24.89
C PHE A 2 -3.55 -33.22 -24.53
N VAL A 3 -4.49 -32.77 -24.67
CA VAL A 3 -5.04 -31.70 -24.29
C VAL A 3 -4.98 -31.32 -22.94
N ALA A 4 -4.81 -32.20 -22.09
CA ALA A 4 -4.77 -31.96 -20.70
C ALA A 4 -3.81 -30.90 -20.29
N SER A 5 -2.79 -30.73 -20.99
CA SER A 5 -1.81 -29.77 -20.56
C SER A 5 -2.35 -28.38 -20.58
N ILE A 6 -3.30 -28.12 -21.36
CA ILE A 6 -3.79 -26.81 -21.43
C ILE A 6 -4.56 -26.43 -20.24
N ALA A 7 -5.29 -27.33 -19.70
CA ALA A 7 -6.09 -27.03 -18.55
C ALA A 7 -5.22 -26.60 -17.40
N VAL A 8 -4.05 -27.14 -17.33
CA VAL A 8 -3.18 -26.83 -16.24
C VAL A 8 -2.77 -25.38 -16.26
N ALA A 9 -2.53 -24.84 -17.40
CA ALA A 9 -2.10 -23.48 -17.49
C ALA A 9 -3.16 -22.53 -16.94
N VAL A 10 -4.39 -22.87 -17.15
CA VAL A 10 -5.44 -22.01 -16.70
C VAL A 10 -5.52 -21.99 -15.20
N ALA A 11 -5.36 -23.12 -14.59
CA ALA A 11 -5.44 -23.20 -13.15
C ALA A 11 -4.39 -22.33 -12.48
N VAL A 12 -3.26 -22.23 -13.08
CA VAL A 12 -2.20 -21.45 -12.47
C VAL A 12 -2.52 -20.00 -12.36
N LEU A 13 -3.22 -19.47 -13.32
CA LEU A 13 -3.53 -18.05 -13.31
C LEU A 13 -4.37 -17.64 -12.13
N SER A 14 -5.28 -18.47 -11.73
CA SER A 14 -6.18 -18.08 -10.67
C SER A 14 -5.49 -18.01 -9.32
N LEU A 15 -4.32 -18.61 -9.19
CA LEU A 15 -3.66 -18.62 -7.91
C LEU A 15 -2.79 -17.41 -7.65
N GLN A 16 -2.71 -16.53 -8.60
CA GLN A 16 -1.79 -15.42 -8.45
C GLN A 16 -2.39 -14.19 -7.85
N SER A 17 -3.68 -14.07 -7.80
CA SER A 17 -4.34 -12.87 -7.33
C SER A 17 -3.95 -12.45 -5.92
N PRO A 18 -3.87 -13.33 -4.95
CA PRO A 18 -3.59 -12.89 -3.59
C PRO A 18 -2.22 -12.30 -3.39
N ALA A 19 -1.31 -12.57 -4.29
CA ALA A 19 0.06 -12.09 -4.12
C ALA A 19 0.26 -10.69 -4.68
N ASP A 20 -0.77 -10.10 -5.28
CA ASP A 20 -0.60 -8.84 -5.98
C ASP A 20 -0.59 -7.62 -5.07
N VAL A 21 -0.99 -7.73 -3.84
CA VAL A 21 -1.07 -6.59 -2.93
C VAL A 21 -0.51 -6.99 -1.57
N THR A 22 0.43 -6.19 -1.06
CA THR A 22 0.90 -6.35 0.30
C THR A 22 -0.12 -5.69 1.23
N LEU A 23 -0.69 -6.44 2.14
CA LEU A 23 -1.71 -5.93 3.03
C LEU A 23 -1.16 -5.82 4.44
N MET A 24 -1.37 -4.66 5.07
CA MET A 24 -1.06 -4.45 6.48
C MET A 24 -2.33 -4.00 7.19
N LYS A 25 -2.64 -4.66 8.31
CA LYS A 25 -3.72 -4.23 9.19
C LYS A 25 -3.09 -3.48 10.34
N ALA A 26 -3.27 -2.17 10.35
CA ALA A 26 -2.63 -1.33 11.36
C ALA A 26 -3.22 -1.54 12.74
N GLY A 27 -4.51 -1.84 12.81
CA GLY A 27 -5.14 -2.16 14.10
C GLY A 27 -5.19 -0.99 15.05
N LEU A 28 -5.34 0.22 14.54
CA LEU A 28 -5.32 1.42 15.37
C LEU A 28 -6.71 1.92 15.73
N GLY A 29 -7.71 1.05 15.62
CA GLY A 29 -9.05 1.35 16.11
C GLY A 29 -9.96 2.06 15.14
N GLY A 30 -9.52 2.31 13.91
CA GLY A 30 -10.33 2.99 12.92
C GLY A 30 -10.64 2.12 11.72
N SER A 31 -11.35 2.70 10.77
CA SER A 31 -11.74 2.01 9.55
C SER A 31 -11.17 2.67 8.29
N CYS A 32 -10.33 3.66 8.43
CA CYS A 32 -9.73 4.33 7.28
C CYS A 32 -8.64 3.47 6.66
N SER A 33 -8.31 3.74 5.41
CA SER A 33 -7.35 2.93 4.67
C SER A 33 -6.59 3.76 3.64
N ALA A 34 -5.49 3.20 3.14
CA ALA A 34 -4.73 3.80 2.07
C ALA A 34 -4.24 2.71 1.13
N ASP A 35 -4.41 2.91 -0.17
CA ASP A 35 -3.94 2.02 -1.21
C ASP A 35 -2.84 2.71 -1.99
N PHE A 36 -1.77 1.99 -2.28
CA PHE A 36 -0.63 2.50 -3.00
C PHE A 36 -0.34 1.64 -4.22
N THR A 37 -0.09 2.29 -5.35
CA THR A 37 0.43 1.63 -6.54
C THR A 37 1.69 2.40 -6.92
N VAL A 38 2.83 1.72 -6.94
CA VAL A 38 4.12 2.35 -7.17
C VAL A 38 4.74 1.79 -8.45
N LYS A 39 5.13 2.69 -9.34
CA LYS A 39 5.74 2.30 -10.60
C LYS A 39 6.90 3.23 -10.93
N ASP A 40 7.75 2.81 -11.84
CA ASP A 40 8.89 3.62 -12.27
C ASP A 40 8.48 4.55 -13.41
N ALA A 41 9.46 5.29 -13.94
CA ALA A 41 9.21 6.26 -14.99
C ALA A 41 8.70 5.61 -16.29
N ASP A 42 8.98 4.32 -16.48
CA ASP A 42 8.52 3.59 -17.65
C ASP A 42 7.16 2.94 -17.45
N GLY A 43 6.57 3.12 -16.28
CA GLY A 43 5.27 2.54 -15.98
C GLY A 43 5.32 1.12 -15.45
N LYS A 44 6.49 0.60 -15.14
CA LYS A 44 6.62 -0.76 -14.61
C LYS A 44 6.45 -0.77 -13.11
N PRO A 45 5.75 -1.78 -12.56
CA PRO A 45 5.57 -1.87 -11.12
C PRO A 45 6.91 -2.00 -10.40
N ILE A 46 7.02 -1.39 -9.24
CA ILE A 46 8.21 -1.50 -8.41
C ILE A 46 7.91 -2.41 -7.24
N VAL A 47 8.61 -3.54 -7.17
CA VAL A 47 8.49 -4.46 -6.04
C VAL A 47 9.42 -3.99 -4.93
N GLY A 48 8.98 -4.10 -3.69
CA GLY A 48 9.84 -3.77 -2.57
C GLY A 48 10.07 -2.29 -2.33
N ALA A 49 9.20 -1.43 -2.85
CA ALA A 49 9.26 -0.02 -2.50
C ALA A 49 8.73 0.13 -1.07
N SER A 50 9.47 0.83 -0.24
CA SER A 50 9.09 1.05 1.14
C SER A 50 8.09 2.18 1.25
N VAL A 51 6.99 1.95 1.95
CA VAL A 51 6.01 2.99 2.27
C VAL A 51 6.01 3.14 3.77
N HIS A 52 6.45 4.29 4.25
CA HIS A 52 6.65 4.53 5.67
C HIS A 52 5.82 5.74 6.12
N VAL A 53 5.15 5.61 7.26
CA VAL A 53 4.38 6.71 7.82
C VAL A 53 4.51 6.74 9.33
N LYS A 54 4.70 7.95 9.86
CA LYS A 54 4.60 8.21 11.29
C LYS A 54 3.36 9.04 11.49
N MET A 55 2.56 8.68 12.46
CA MET A 55 1.31 9.39 12.66
C MET A 55 1.03 9.66 14.13
N ARG A 56 0.23 10.70 14.37
CA ARG A 56 -0.30 11.01 15.67
C ARG A 56 -1.80 10.93 15.58
N TYR A 57 -2.43 10.26 16.53
CA TYR A 57 -3.85 10.02 16.48
C TYR A 57 -4.46 9.98 17.87
N GLY A 58 -5.78 9.81 17.92
CA GLY A 58 -6.51 9.78 19.16
C GLY A 58 -6.76 11.18 19.71
N PHE A 59 -7.22 11.23 20.96
CA PHE A 59 -7.59 12.50 21.57
C PHE A 59 -6.36 13.39 21.72
N ALA A 60 -6.44 14.57 21.19
CA ALA A 60 -5.36 15.57 21.22
C ALA A 60 -4.05 15.08 20.57
N GLY A 61 -4.11 14.01 19.76
CA GLY A 61 -2.94 13.49 19.08
C GLY A 61 -1.89 12.90 20.01
N VAL A 62 -2.30 12.36 21.13
CA VAL A 62 -1.35 11.85 22.12
C VAL A 62 -0.82 10.48 21.77
N LYS A 63 -1.50 9.72 20.93
CA LYS A 63 -1.02 8.41 20.51
C LYS A 63 -0.16 8.53 19.27
N ARG A 64 0.82 7.65 19.14
CA ARG A 64 1.73 7.64 18.01
C ARG A 64 1.84 6.26 17.43
N ALA A 65 2.02 6.19 16.12
CA ALA A 65 2.27 4.94 15.42
C ALA A 65 3.31 5.18 14.33
N ASP A 66 4.06 4.12 14.03
CA ASP A 66 5.10 4.15 13.01
C ASP A 66 4.89 2.87 12.21
N LEU A 67 4.47 3.00 10.95
CA LEU A 67 4.12 1.87 10.11
C LEU A 67 4.97 1.87 8.86
N GLU A 68 5.32 0.66 8.40
CA GLU A 68 6.09 0.52 7.17
C GLU A 68 5.67 -0.76 6.47
N ILE A 69 5.49 -0.69 5.15
CA ILE A 69 5.24 -1.86 4.32
C ILE A 69 6.13 -1.77 3.08
N GLU A 70 6.25 -2.89 2.38
CA GLU A 70 6.92 -2.92 1.09
C GLU A 70 5.93 -3.35 0.04
N THR A 71 6.03 -2.77 -1.16
CA THR A 71 5.09 -3.11 -2.23
C THR A 71 5.32 -4.53 -2.73
N SER A 72 4.25 -5.11 -3.24
CA SER A 72 4.23 -6.45 -3.82
C SER A 72 4.91 -6.46 -5.20
N PRO A 73 5.06 -7.63 -5.82
CA PRO A 73 5.56 -7.68 -7.19
C PRO A 73 4.74 -6.89 -8.19
N ALA A 74 3.47 -6.64 -7.91
CA ALA A 74 2.63 -5.79 -8.75
C ALA A 74 2.78 -4.30 -8.39
N GLY A 75 3.67 -3.96 -7.47
CA GLY A 75 3.89 -2.58 -7.04
C GLY A 75 2.82 -2.06 -6.12
N LYS A 76 2.06 -2.92 -5.46
CA LYS A 76 0.90 -2.51 -4.69
C LYS A 76 1.03 -2.78 -3.21
N GLY A 77 0.48 -1.89 -2.42
CA GLY A 77 0.39 -2.05 -0.99
C GLY A 77 -0.89 -1.42 -0.45
N ARG A 78 -1.38 -1.95 0.66
CA ARG A 78 -2.59 -1.43 1.28
C ARG A 78 -2.43 -1.46 2.79
N ILE A 79 -2.82 -0.38 3.44
CA ILE A 79 -2.85 -0.29 4.90
C ILE A 79 -4.31 -0.09 5.31
N GLU A 80 -4.80 -0.96 6.18
CA GLU A 80 -6.16 -0.91 6.70
C GLU A 80 -6.15 -0.64 8.20
N GLY A 81 -7.28 -0.23 8.74
CA GLY A 81 -7.39 -0.02 10.17
C GLY A 81 -6.72 1.25 10.64
N LEU A 82 -6.56 2.23 9.75
CA LEU A 82 -6.03 3.53 10.13
C LEU A 82 -7.04 4.27 11.00
N PRO A 83 -6.56 5.12 11.91
CA PRO A 83 -7.50 5.82 12.79
C PRO A 83 -8.38 6.78 12.02
N ASP A 84 -9.62 6.90 12.47
CA ASP A 84 -10.59 7.81 11.84
C ASP A 84 -10.26 9.27 12.15
N LYS A 85 -9.56 9.50 13.24
CA LYS A 85 -9.17 10.84 13.65
C LYS A 85 -7.68 10.86 13.87
N ALA A 86 -6.99 11.60 13.04
CA ALA A 86 -5.54 11.74 13.11
C ALA A 86 -5.17 13.06 12.48
N LYS A 87 -4.00 13.57 12.83
CA LYS A 87 -3.44 14.69 12.11
C LYS A 87 -3.05 14.22 10.72
N PRO A 88 -2.96 15.10 9.73
CA PRO A 88 -2.57 14.70 8.38
C PRO A 88 -1.29 13.86 8.43
N MET A 89 -1.28 12.79 7.66
CA MET A 89 -0.18 11.82 7.65
C MET A 89 0.56 11.93 6.33
N THR A 90 1.88 11.92 6.40
CA THR A 90 2.70 11.93 5.20
C THR A 90 3.35 10.56 5.06
N TYR A 91 3.10 9.94 3.91
CA TYR A 91 3.72 8.68 3.55
C TYR A 91 4.97 8.95 2.75
N GLU A 92 6.08 8.35 3.16
CA GLU A 92 7.32 8.46 2.42
C GLU A 92 7.52 7.17 1.65
N ILE A 93 7.64 7.26 0.33
CA ILE A 93 7.79 6.11 -0.55
C ILE A 93 9.22 6.14 -1.10
N LYS A 94 9.96 5.06 -0.86
CA LYS A 94 11.37 4.99 -1.25
C LYS A 94 11.71 3.67 -1.91
N LYS A 95 12.58 3.73 -2.90
CA LYS A 95 13.23 2.56 -3.47
C LYS A 95 14.61 3.00 -3.93
N ASP A 96 15.64 2.41 -3.33
CA ASP A 96 17.04 2.80 -3.57
C ASP A 96 17.21 4.29 -3.30
N GLU A 97 17.60 5.08 -4.27
CA GLU A 97 17.77 6.51 -4.07
C GLU A 97 16.57 7.34 -4.48
N LEU A 98 15.53 6.68 -4.98
CA LEU A 98 14.31 7.37 -5.40
C LEU A 98 13.38 7.52 -4.21
N LYS A 99 12.75 8.70 -4.09
CA LYS A 99 11.88 8.99 -2.97
C LYS A 99 10.80 9.98 -3.38
N THR A 100 9.61 9.81 -2.83
CA THR A 100 8.55 10.78 -2.97
C THR A 100 7.67 10.73 -1.73
N GLU A 101 6.77 11.69 -1.60
CA GLU A 101 5.85 11.76 -0.45
C GLU A 101 4.45 12.04 -0.92
N VAL A 102 3.46 11.49 -0.21
CA VAL A 102 2.05 11.83 -0.41
C VAL A 102 1.42 11.98 0.97
N THR A 103 0.37 12.78 1.05
CA THR A 103 -0.26 13.11 2.33
C THR A 103 -1.73 12.69 2.32
N GLN A 104 -2.20 12.15 3.43
CA GLN A 104 -3.59 11.81 3.63
C GLN A 104 -4.10 12.52 4.87
N ASP A 105 -5.25 13.20 4.74
CA ASP A 105 -5.97 13.74 5.88
C ASP A 105 -7.21 12.87 6.03
N VAL A 106 -7.22 11.97 7.02
CA VAL A 106 -8.31 11.01 7.20
C VAL A 106 -9.65 11.69 7.51
N SER A 107 -9.62 12.92 8.01
CA SER A 107 -10.86 13.65 8.26
C SER A 107 -11.59 13.99 6.95
N ASN A 108 -10.85 14.16 5.87
CA ASN A 108 -11.41 14.47 4.57
C ASN A 108 -11.42 13.27 3.64
N THR A 109 -10.42 12.41 3.74
CA THR A 109 -10.27 11.27 2.86
C THR A 109 -9.94 10.04 3.69
N CYS A 110 -10.96 9.38 4.18
CA CYS A 110 -10.80 8.19 5.02
C CYS A 110 -10.23 7.02 4.23
N HIS A 111 -10.59 6.89 2.97
CA HIS A 111 -10.07 5.83 2.10
C HIS A 111 -9.34 6.49 0.94
N ALA A 112 -8.02 6.51 1.01
CA ALA A 112 -7.20 7.18 0.00
C ALA A 112 -6.60 6.16 -0.97
N THR A 113 -6.40 6.58 -2.21
CA THR A 113 -5.75 5.80 -3.24
C THR A 113 -4.66 6.66 -3.85
N PHE A 114 -3.44 6.16 -3.86
CA PHE A 114 -2.29 6.89 -4.38
C PHE A 114 -1.67 6.11 -5.53
N ASP A 115 -1.50 6.80 -6.66
CA ASP A 115 -0.84 6.24 -7.83
C ASP A 115 0.48 6.99 -7.96
N ILE A 116 1.58 6.32 -7.68
CA ILE A 116 2.87 6.95 -7.46
C ILE A 116 3.87 6.53 -8.52
N THR A 117 4.57 7.50 -9.07
CA THR A 117 5.66 7.24 -10.00
C THR A 117 6.96 7.68 -9.32
N LEU A 118 7.88 6.73 -9.14
CA LEU A 118 9.19 7.03 -8.59
C LEU A 118 10.18 7.28 -9.73
N LYS A 119 10.76 8.46 -9.74
CA LYS A 119 11.71 8.79 -10.79
C LYS A 119 12.70 9.86 -10.32
#